data_ed77e767a427de78e228dd683347478e
#
_entry.id   ed77e767a427de78e228dd683347478e
#
_cell.length_a   1.000
_cell.length_b   1.000
_cell.length_c   1.000
_cell.angle_alpha   90.00
_cell.angle_beta   90.00
_cell.angle_gamma   90.00
#
_symmetry.space_group_name_H-M   'P 1'
#
loop_
_entity.id
_entity.type
_entity.pdbx_description
1 polymer ?
#
loop_
_entity_poly.entity_id
_entity_poly.type
_entity_poly.pdbx_seq_one_letter_code
_entity_poly.pdbx_strand_id
1 'polypeptide(L)'
;MNTFGTIFRLTTFGESHGEAIGGVVDGMPAGIDIDLDFIQQELNRRRPGQSSITTSRQEADQVELLSGIFEGKSTGCPIGFIVRNTNQHSQDYENMRSLFRPSHADYTYYIKYGMRDHRGGGRSSARITISRCVGGALAKLALRQLGISIQAYTSQIGPITLERDYHLYDLSKTETNAVRCPDTEKAAQMEELVKKVKAEGDTIGGVITCVIKGCPTGLGEPEFGKLHAALGAAMLSINAVKGFEYGEGFEGVTARGSEQNDIFVPPYNTATNHSGGIQGGISNGQDIYFRVAFKPVATILTEQATVDLEGNPTTLTAKGRHDPCVLPRAVPIVEAMAAMTILDHFMLNKSAKL
;
A
#
# COMPACT_ATOMS: atom_id res chain seq x y z
N MET A 1 4.62 -16.70 2.26
CA MET A 1 5.16 -16.18 3.54
C MET A 1 4.15 -15.22 4.15
N ASN A 2 4.08 -15.14 5.48
CA ASN A 2 3.16 -14.25 6.22
C ASN A 2 3.92 -13.22 7.07
N THR A 3 5.23 -13.16 6.93
CA THR A 3 6.13 -12.23 7.62
C THR A 3 6.85 -11.35 6.62
N PHE A 4 6.90 -10.05 6.89
CA PHE A 4 7.63 -9.01 6.15
C PHE A 4 8.66 -8.36 7.07
N GLY A 5 9.81 -7.94 6.52
CA GLY A 5 10.91 -7.27 7.23
C GLY A 5 11.95 -8.23 7.79
N THR A 6 13.07 -7.68 8.21
CA THR A 6 14.26 -8.41 8.72
C THR A 6 14.45 -8.19 10.21
N ILE A 7 14.59 -6.93 10.67
CA ILE A 7 14.66 -6.53 12.08
C ILE A 7 13.28 -6.05 12.53
N PHE A 8 12.73 -5.02 11.86
CA PHE A 8 11.36 -4.62 12.06
C PHE A 8 10.45 -5.54 11.24
N ARG A 9 9.82 -6.49 11.91
CA ARG A 9 9.04 -7.56 11.27
C ARG A 9 7.57 -7.45 11.58
N LEU A 10 6.75 -7.67 10.55
CA LEU A 10 5.31 -7.81 10.70
C LEU A 10 4.90 -9.22 10.25
N THR A 11 4.41 -10.03 11.17
CA THR A 11 3.72 -11.30 10.87
C THR A 11 2.22 -11.10 10.92
N THR A 12 1.50 -11.48 9.85
CA THR A 12 0.05 -11.27 9.73
C THR A 12 -0.74 -12.57 9.73
N PHE A 13 -1.95 -12.54 10.30
CA PHE A 13 -2.91 -13.64 10.29
C PHE A 13 -4.35 -13.14 10.06
N GLY A 14 -5.28 -14.08 9.88
CA GLY A 14 -6.68 -13.82 9.66
C GLY A 14 -7.07 -13.65 8.18
N GLU A 15 -8.34 -13.79 7.88
CA GLU A 15 -8.97 -13.76 6.56
C GLU A 15 -10.08 -12.71 6.49
N SER A 16 -10.49 -12.35 5.27
CA SER A 16 -11.51 -11.30 5.04
C SER A 16 -12.88 -11.60 5.65
N HIS A 17 -13.22 -12.88 5.83
CA HIS A 17 -14.48 -13.37 6.41
C HIS A 17 -14.24 -14.28 7.64
N GLY A 18 -13.03 -14.29 8.20
CA GLY A 18 -12.74 -14.85 9.51
C GLY A 18 -13.23 -13.93 10.65
N GLU A 19 -13.00 -14.33 11.90
CA GLU A 19 -13.41 -13.56 13.09
C GLU A 19 -12.65 -12.25 13.22
N ALA A 20 -11.35 -12.25 12.90
CA ALA A 20 -10.48 -11.10 13.01
C ALA A 20 -9.35 -11.14 11.98
N ILE A 21 -8.74 -9.99 11.77
CA ILE A 21 -7.44 -9.83 11.12
C ILE A 21 -6.49 -9.27 12.16
N GLY A 22 -5.28 -9.78 12.22
CA GLY A 22 -4.32 -9.32 13.20
C GLY A 22 -2.89 -9.50 12.73
N GLY A 23 -1.98 -9.20 13.64
CA GLY A 23 -0.55 -9.37 13.42
C GLY A 23 0.25 -9.23 14.68
N VAL A 24 1.53 -9.52 14.53
CA VAL A 24 2.55 -9.27 15.53
C VAL A 24 3.64 -8.45 14.86
N VAL A 25 3.91 -7.26 15.43
CA VAL A 25 5.10 -6.47 15.10
C VAL A 25 6.19 -6.85 16.08
N ASP A 26 7.31 -7.32 15.55
CA ASP A 26 8.52 -7.65 16.32
C ASP A 26 9.66 -6.73 15.88
N GLY A 27 10.59 -6.42 16.79
CA GLY A 27 11.70 -5.52 16.52
C GLY A 27 11.34 -4.03 16.57
N MET A 28 10.18 -3.64 17.13
CA MET A 28 9.91 -2.23 17.43
C MET A 28 10.89 -1.70 18.48
N PRO A 29 11.61 -0.60 18.23
CA PRO A 29 12.49 -0.01 19.24
C PRO A 29 11.73 0.33 20.54
N ALA A 30 12.37 0.13 21.69
CA ALA A 30 11.78 0.50 22.98
C ALA A 30 11.75 2.04 23.15
N GLY A 31 10.77 2.51 23.93
CA GLY A 31 10.66 3.93 24.31
C GLY A 31 9.97 4.82 23.30
N ILE A 32 9.43 4.27 22.22
CA ILE A 32 8.62 5.03 21.25
C ILE A 32 7.23 5.31 21.83
N ASP A 33 6.81 6.56 21.82
CA ASP A 33 5.46 6.95 22.23
C ASP A 33 4.43 6.35 21.26
N ILE A 34 3.50 5.57 21.81
CA ILE A 34 2.45 4.89 21.04
C ILE A 34 1.18 5.74 21.07
N ASP A 35 0.98 6.49 20.00
CA ASP A 35 -0.21 7.29 19.76
C ASP A 35 -1.31 6.40 19.13
N LEU A 36 -2.25 5.94 19.95
CA LEU A 36 -3.37 5.09 19.51
C LEU A 36 -4.32 5.81 18.56
N ASP A 37 -4.54 7.10 18.76
CA ASP A 37 -5.41 7.89 17.89
C ASP A 37 -4.80 8.02 16.50
N PHE A 38 -3.49 8.22 16.42
CA PHE A 38 -2.79 8.21 15.14
C PHE A 38 -2.89 6.85 14.43
N ILE A 39 -2.68 5.74 15.14
CA ILE A 39 -2.81 4.39 14.56
C ILE A 39 -4.24 4.19 14.03
N GLN A 40 -5.26 4.59 14.80
CA GLN A 40 -6.65 4.50 14.38
C GLN A 40 -6.95 5.41 13.18
N GLN A 41 -6.37 6.60 13.10
CA GLN A 41 -6.51 7.49 11.95
C GLN A 41 -5.93 6.87 10.68
N GLU A 42 -4.76 6.23 10.73
CA GLU A 42 -4.19 5.51 9.60
C GLU A 42 -5.09 4.35 9.13
N LEU A 43 -5.73 3.64 10.05
CA LEU A 43 -6.74 2.64 9.71
C LEU A 43 -8.00 3.26 9.10
N ASN A 44 -8.46 4.40 9.62
CA ASN A 44 -9.61 5.12 9.10
C ASN A 44 -9.37 5.58 7.66
N ARG A 45 -8.16 5.99 7.31
CA ARG A 45 -7.77 6.33 5.93
C ARG A 45 -7.90 5.13 4.97
N ARG A 46 -7.71 3.90 5.47
CA ARG A 46 -7.78 2.66 4.70
C ARG A 46 -9.19 2.04 4.67
N ARG A 47 -10.01 2.23 5.69
CA ARG A 47 -11.29 1.52 5.87
C ARG A 47 -12.23 1.65 4.65
N PRO A 48 -13.16 0.70 4.43
CA PRO A 48 -14.21 0.82 3.42
C PRO A 48 -15.26 1.88 3.82
N GLY A 49 -16.10 2.30 2.86
CA GLY A 49 -17.25 3.15 3.14
C GLY A 49 -16.94 4.62 3.47
N GLN A 50 -15.79 5.13 3.02
CA GLN A 50 -15.34 6.51 3.34
C GLN A 50 -16.01 7.59 2.47
N SER A 51 -16.47 7.24 1.28
CA SER A 51 -17.01 8.19 0.31
C SER A 51 -17.94 7.51 -0.70
N SER A 52 -18.62 8.31 -1.52
CA SER A 52 -19.49 7.83 -2.61
C SER A 52 -18.75 7.02 -3.69
N ILE A 53 -17.44 7.19 -3.80
CA ILE A 53 -16.57 6.52 -4.79
C ILE A 53 -15.86 5.28 -4.24
N THR A 54 -16.14 4.87 -3.00
CA THR A 54 -15.64 3.62 -2.40
C THR A 54 -16.77 2.61 -2.26
N THR A 55 -16.43 1.39 -1.83
CA THR A 55 -17.41 0.36 -1.50
C THR A 55 -18.38 0.82 -0.43
N SER A 56 -19.64 0.37 -0.50
CA SER A 56 -20.66 0.64 0.51
C SER A 56 -20.52 -0.22 1.79
N ARG A 57 -19.55 -1.13 1.87
CA ARG A 57 -19.25 -1.89 3.09
C ARG A 57 -18.85 -0.89 4.20
N GLN A 58 -19.37 -1.10 5.41
CA GLN A 58 -18.99 -0.28 6.56
C GLN A 58 -18.35 -1.15 7.64
N GLU A 59 -17.17 -0.75 8.06
CA GLU A 59 -16.40 -1.40 9.13
C GLU A 59 -15.77 -0.30 9.99
N ALA A 60 -15.79 -0.48 11.30
CA ALA A 60 -15.12 0.45 12.20
C ALA A 60 -13.58 0.31 12.12
N ASP A 61 -13.08 -0.87 11.75
CA ASP A 61 -11.66 -1.24 11.70
C ASP A 61 -10.91 -0.83 12.99
N GLN A 62 -11.55 -1.02 14.16
CA GLN A 62 -10.98 -0.64 15.43
C GLN A 62 -9.87 -1.58 15.84
N VAL A 63 -8.68 -1.02 16.11
CA VAL A 63 -7.52 -1.80 16.53
C VAL A 63 -7.51 -2.01 18.04
N GLU A 64 -7.23 -3.24 18.46
CA GLU A 64 -6.92 -3.63 19.83
C GLU A 64 -5.44 -4.00 19.90
N LEU A 65 -4.64 -3.25 20.69
CA LEU A 65 -3.24 -3.60 20.97
C LEU A 65 -3.20 -4.48 22.23
N LEU A 66 -2.55 -5.63 22.12
CA LEU A 66 -2.64 -6.70 23.13
C LEU A 66 -1.36 -6.85 23.97
N SER A 67 -0.21 -6.36 23.49
CA SER A 67 1.09 -6.55 24.14
C SER A 67 2.12 -5.53 23.64
N GLY A 68 3.29 -5.52 24.26
CA GLY A 68 4.45 -4.74 23.82
C GLY A 68 4.41 -3.25 24.15
N ILE A 69 3.46 -2.81 25.00
CA ILE A 69 3.27 -1.41 25.40
C ILE A 69 3.15 -1.34 26.92
N PHE A 70 3.86 -0.38 27.52
CA PHE A 70 3.76 -0.05 28.93
C PHE A 70 3.81 1.47 29.10
N GLU A 71 2.89 2.03 29.87
CA GLU A 71 2.76 3.48 30.10
C GLU A 71 2.79 4.33 28.81
N GLY A 72 2.10 3.84 27.77
CA GLY A 72 2.00 4.52 26.47
C GLY A 72 3.26 4.42 25.60
N LYS A 73 4.28 3.65 25.97
CA LYS A 73 5.53 3.47 25.23
C LYS A 73 5.74 2.03 24.81
N SER A 74 6.41 1.84 23.66
CA SER A 74 6.88 0.52 23.24
C SER A 74 7.93 -0.02 24.21
N THR A 75 7.86 -1.33 24.51
CA THR A 75 8.77 -1.98 25.47
C THR A 75 9.97 -2.67 24.80
N GLY A 76 10.01 -2.74 23.46
CA GLY A 76 10.95 -3.57 22.72
C GLY A 76 10.50 -5.04 22.58
N CYS A 77 9.42 -5.43 23.26
CA CYS A 77 8.80 -6.74 23.10
C CYS A 77 7.80 -6.73 21.94
N PRO A 78 7.39 -7.93 21.43
CA PRO A 78 6.44 -8.00 20.34
C PRO A 78 5.11 -7.32 20.63
N ILE A 79 4.64 -6.49 19.70
CA ILE A 79 3.35 -5.81 19.76
C ILE A 79 2.33 -6.68 19.01
N GLY A 80 1.50 -7.40 19.76
CA GLY A 80 0.36 -8.13 19.21
C GLY A 80 -0.85 -7.21 19.04
N PHE A 81 -1.59 -7.37 17.93
CA PHE A 81 -2.81 -6.60 17.69
C PHE A 81 -3.86 -7.41 16.92
N ILE A 82 -5.12 -7.02 17.09
CA ILE A 82 -6.25 -7.55 16.31
C ILE A 82 -7.19 -6.42 15.88
N VAL A 83 -7.92 -6.67 14.78
CA VAL A 83 -9.06 -5.90 14.31
C VAL A 83 -10.19 -6.88 13.99
N ARG A 84 -11.32 -6.76 14.66
CA ARG A 84 -12.45 -7.68 14.48
C ARG A 84 -13.22 -7.39 13.20
N ASN A 85 -13.70 -8.45 12.55
CA ASN A 85 -14.62 -8.35 11.42
C ASN A 85 -16.06 -8.28 11.96
N THR A 86 -16.80 -7.23 11.64
CA THR A 86 -18.14 -7.00 12.17
C THR A 86 -19.25 -6.93 11.11
N ASN A 87 -18.89 -6.71 9.83
CA ASN A 87 -19.86 -6.50 8.74
C ASN A 87 -19.53 -7.38 7.51
N GLN A 88 -19.34 -8.67 7.75
CA GLN A 88 -19.12 -9.65 6.70
C GLN A 88 -20.45 -10.26 6.24
N HIS A 89 -20.69 -10.28 4.91
CA HIS A 89 -21.87 -10.88 4.30
C HIS A 89 -21.43 -12.06 3.43
N SER A 90 -21.27 -13.23 4.05
CA SER A 90 -20.77 -14.43 3.38
C SER A 90 -21.71 -14.95 2.29
N GLN A 91 -23.02 -14.70 2.41
CA GLN A 91 -24.03 -15.10 1.44
C GLN A 91 -23.86 -14.43 0.06
N ASP A 92 -23.26 -13.24 0.00
CA ASP A 92 -23.01 -12.53 -1.26
C ASP A 92 -22.05 -13.27 -2.20
N TYR A 93 -21.35 -14.28 -1.69
CA TYR A 93 -20.32 -15.03 -2.42
C TYR A 93 -20.72 -16.46 -2.78
N GLU A 94 -21.94 -16.91 -2.47
CA GLU A 94 -22.35 -18.30 -2.72
C GLU A 94 -22.36 -18.65 -4.21
N ASN A 95 -22.75 -17.70 -5.09
CA ASN A 95 -22.69 -17.87 -6.54
C ASN A 95 -21.25 -17.99 -7.10
N MET A 96 -20.24 -17.71 -6.29
CA MET A 96 -18.83 -17.82 -6.68
C MET A 96 -18.15 -19.09 -6.13
N ARG A 97 -18.91 -19.94 -5.43
CA ARG A 97 -18.39 -21.15 -4.79
C ARG A 97 -17.77 -22.12 -5.79
N SER A 98 -18.40 -22.33 -6.91
CA SER A 98 -18.00 -23.25 -7.98
C SER A 98 -17.36 -22.58 -9.19
N LEU A 99 -17.11 -21.27 -9.16
CA LEU A 99 -16.62 -20.49 -10.29
C LEU A 99 -15.31 -19.78 -9.96
N PHE A 100 -14.52 -19.47 -10.99
CA PHE A 100 -13.32 -18.64 -10.85
C PHE A 100 -13.58 -17.23 -11.40
N ARG A 101 -13.38 -16.21 -10.59
CA ARG A 101 -13.47 -14.82 -11.06
C ARG A 101 -12.32 -14.49 -12.01
N PRO A 102 -12.58 -13.93 -13.21
CA PRO A 102 -11.53 -13.50 -14.13
C PRO A 102 -10.56 -12.52 -13.44
N SER A 103 -9.26 -12.71 -13.67
CA SER A 103 -8.18 -11.88 -13.09
C SER A 103 -8.12 -11.80 -11.55
N HIS A 104 -8.90 -12.62 -10.84
CA HIS A 104 -8.84 -12.78 -9.39
C HIS A 104 -7.93 -13.95 -8.98
N ALA A 105 -7.53 -14.01 -7.73
CA ALA A 105 -6.65 -15.07 -7.21
C ALA A 105 -7.35 -16.42 -7.01
N ASP A 106 -8.63 -16.56 -7.32
CA ASP A 106 -9.45 -17.74 -7.02
C ASP A 106 -8.82 -19.04 -7.55
N TYR A 107 -8.51 -19.07 -8.85
CA TYR A 107 -7.92 -20.22 -9.52
C TYR A 107 -6.53 -20.56 -8.96
N THR A 108 -5.64 -19.57 -8.93
CA THR A 108 -4.25 -19.78 -8.49
C THR A 108 -4.16 -20.20 -7.03
N TYR A 109 -5.05 -19.66 -6.18
CA TYR A 109 -5.14 -20.05 -4.78
C TYR A 109 -5.65 -21.48 -4.63
N TYR A 110 -6.72 -21.84 -5.38
CA TYR A 110 -7.29 -23.18 -5.37
C TYR A 110 -6.28 -24.24 -5.83
N ILE A 111 -5.59 -24.00 -6.94
CA ILE A 111 -4.57 -24.95 -7.45
C ILE A 111 -3.40 -25.09 -6.47
N LYS A 112 -2.97 -23.98 -5.85
CA LYS A 112 -1.82 -24.00 -4.96
C LYS A 112 -2.08 -24.74 -3.64
N TYR A 113 -3.28 -24.59 -3.06
CA TYR A 113 -3.58 -25.09 -1.72
C TYR A 113 -4.60 -26.24 -1.71
N GLY A 114 -5.16 -26.62 -2.87
CA GLY A 114 -6.18 -27.67 -2.97
C GLY A 114 -7.55 -27.27 -2.46
N MET A 115 -7.67 -26.08 -1.85
CA MET A 115 -8.91 -25.53 -1.30
C MET A 115 -8.87 -24.01 -1.29
N ARG A 116 -10.04 -23.40 -1.29
CA ARG A 116 -10.20 -21.97 -1.05
C ARG A 116 -11.43 -21.68 -0.20
N ASP A 117 -11.38 -20.65 0.61
CA ASP A 117 -12.58 -20.05 1.17
C ASP A 117 -13.19 -19.12 0.11
N HIS A 118 -14.34 -19.51 -0.46
CA HIS A 118 -15.03 -18.75 -1.49
C HIS A 118 -15.66 -17.46 -0.96
N ARG A 119 -15.82 -17.32 0.37
CA ARG A 119 -16.38 -16.16 1.03
C ARG A 119 -15.40 -14.98 0.95
N GLY A 120 -15.51 -14.14 -0.06
CA GLY A 120 -14.64 -13.02 -0.31
C GLY A 120 -13.35 -13.39 -1.05
N GLY A 121 -12.20 -13.22 -0.49
CA GLY A 121 -10.90 -13.55 -1.10
C GLY A 121 -9.89 -14.10 -0.08
N GLY A 122 -10.34 -14.41 1.14
CA GLY A 122 -9.48 -14.93 2.20
C GLY A 122 -8.23 -14.05 2.40
N ARG A 123 -7.06 -14.68 2.35
CA ARG A 123 -5.75 -14.00 2.44
C ARG A 123 -5.40 -13.17 1.19
N SER A 124 -6.04 -13.38 0.06
CA SER A 124 -5.84 -12.56 -1.14
C SER A 124 -6.71 -11.30 -1.18
N SER A 125 -7.60 -11.11 -0.20
CA SER A 125 -8.45 -9.93 -0.10
C SER A 125 -7.66 -8.68 0.30
N ALA A 126 -8.07 -7.52 -0.24
CA ALA A 126 -7.55 -6.22 0.18
C ALA A 126 -7.81 -5.92 1.68
N ARG A 127 -8.73 -6.65 2.34
CA ARG A 127 -9.01 -6.48 3.76
C ARG A 127 -7.80 -6.82 4.65
N ILE A 128 -6.95 -7.76 4.26
CA ILE A 128 -5.75 -8.11 5.05
C ILE A 128 -4.75 -6.95 5.17
N THR A 129 -4.86 -5.93 4.34
CA THR A 129 -4.00 -4.74 4.40
C THR A 129 -4.20 -3.91 5.67
N ILE A 130 -5.24 -4.19 6.47
CA ILE A 130 -5.40 -3.66 7.84
C ILE A 130 -4.12 -3.87 8.64
N SER A 131 -3.60 -5.09 8.67
CA SER A 131 -2.38 -5.41 9.43
C SER A 131 -1.17 -4.62 8.94
N ARG A 132 -1.07 -4.37 7.63
CA ARG A 132 -0.01 -3.53 7.06
C ARG A 132 -0.12 -2.08 7.52
N CYS A 133 -1.34 -1.52 7.59
CA CYS A 133 -1.56 -0.16 8.08
C CYS A 133 -1.22 -0.02 9.56
N VAL A 134 -1.53 -1.01 10.41
CA VAL A 134 -1.11 -1.01 11.81
C VAL A 134 0.41 -1.06 11.94
N GLY A 135 1.07 -2.02 11.26
CA GLY A 135 2.53 -2.12 11.26
C GLY A 135 3.20 -0.85 10.72
N GLY A 136 2.64 -0.28 9.63
CA GLY A 136 3.11 0.97 9.05
C GLY A 136 2.90 2.19 9.96
N ALA A 137 1.78 2.27 10.68
CA ALA A 137 1.54 3.34 11.66
C ALA A 137 2.55 3.28 12.80
N LEU A 138 2.83 2.09 13.35
CA LEU A 138 3.88 1.88 14.34
C LEU A 138 5.26 2.30 13.80
N ALA A 139 5.59 1.91 12.56
CA ALA A 139 6.83 2.32 11.92
C ALA A 139 6.91 3.85 11.73
N LYS A 140 5.82 4.50 11.31
CA LYS A 140 5.75 5.98 11.18
C LYS A 140 5.99 6.68 12.51
N LEU A 141 5.49 6.15 13.64
CA LEU A 141 5.76 6.73 14.97
C LEU A 141 7.25 6.72 15.31
N ALA A 142 7.97 5.63 14.99
CA ALA A 142 9.41 5.56 15.16
C ALA A 142 10.16 6.51 14.20
N LEU A 143 9.76 6.55 12.92
CA LEU A 143 10.38 7.39 11.90
C LEU A 143 10.22 8.89 12.17
N ARG A 144 9.10 9.31 12.78
CA ARG A 144 8.90 10.72 13.20
C ARG A 144 9.98 11.20 14.16
N GLN A 145 10.46 10.35 15.08
CA GLN A 145 11.55 10.70 16.01
C GLN A 145 12.89 10.89 15.27
N LEU A 146 12.99 10.34 14.06
CA LEU A 146 14.18 10.48 13.21
C LEU A 146 14.04 11.62 12.17
N GLY A 147 12.95 12.38 12.22
CA GLY A 147 12.67 13.43 11.24
C GLY A 147 12.31 12.91 9.84
N ILE A 148 11.96 11.63 9.71
CA ILE A 148 11.59 11.02 8.42
C ILE A 148 10.07 11.06 8.28
N SER A 149 9.59 11.63 7.16
CA SER A 149 8.18 11.69 6.82
C SER A 149 7.90 10.94 5.51
N ILE A 150 6.73 10.34 5.42
CA ILE A 150 6.29 9.56 4.24
C ILE A 150 4.89 10.00 3.89
N GLN A 151 4.70 10.39 2.64
CA GLN A 151 3.43 10.85 2.13
C GLN A 151 3.19 10.30 0.73
N ALA A 152 2.02 9.73 0.49
CA ALA A 152 1.61 9.25 -0.81
C ALA A 152 0.32 9.93 -1.25
N TYR A 153 0.11 9.99 -2.56
CA TYR A 153 -1.07 10.58 -3.15
C TYR A 153 -1.43 9.90 -4.48
N THR A 154 -2.68 10.03 -4.87
CA THR A 154 -3.13 9.57 -6.18
C THR A 154 -2.63 10.54 -7.25
N SER A 155 -1.75 10.06 -8.12
CA SER A 155 -1.20 10.86 -9.23
C SER A 155 -1.85 10.56 -10.58
N GLN A 156 -2.62 9.46 -10.68
CA GLN A 156 -3.36 9.13 -11.91
C GLN A 156 -4.56 8.26 -11.59
N ILE A 157 -5.70 8.50 -12.25
CA ILE A 157 -6.84 7.57 -12.37
C ILE A 157 -7.24 7.47 -13.84
N GLY A 158 -7.14 6.27 -14.40
CA GLY A 158 -7.37 6.05 -15.82
C GLY A 158 -6.51 6.98 -16.68
N PRO A 159 -7.10 7.76 -17.62
CA PRO A 159 -6.36 8.70 -18.45
C PRO A 159 -6.03 10.04 -17.78
N ILE A 160 -6.61 10.35 -16.61
CA ILE A 160 -6.39 11.62 -15.92
C ILE A 160 -5.13 11.51 -15.08
N THR A 161 -4.11 12.26 -15.41
CA THR A 161 -2.79 12.22 -14.76
C THR A 161 -2.31 13.60 -14.32
N LEU A 162 -1.51 13.63 -13.26
CA LEU A 162 -0.74 14.78 -12.80
C LEU A 162 0.61 14.83 -13.51
N GLU A 163 1.23 16.01 -13.50
CA GLU A 163 2.66 16.12 -13.82
C GLU A 163 3.50 15.30 -12.83
N ARG A 164 4.65 14.80 -13.28
CA ARG A 164 5.46 13.87 -12.49
C ARG A 164 6.23 14.55 -11.36
N ASP A 165 6.57 15.82 -11.54
CA ASP A 165 7.28 16.59 -10.53
C ASP A 165 6.38 16.85 -9.31
N TYR A 166 6.62 16.12 -8.23
CA TYR A 166 5.84 16.27 -6.98
C TYR A 166 6.04 17.63 -6.29
N HIS A 167 7.08 18.38 -6.63
CA HIS A 167 7.29 19.73 -6.08
C HIS A 167 6.25 20.74 -6.56
N LEU A 168 5.54 20.46 -7.66
CA LEU A 168 4.47 21.30 -8.17
C LEU A 168 3.22 21.27 -7.28
N TYR A 169 3.14 20.36 -6.31
CA TYR A 169 1.93 20.10 -5.53
C TYR A 169 2.13 20.33 -4.04
N ASP A 170 1.15 20.96 -3.41
CA ASP A 170 1.02 20.99 -1.96
C ASP A 170 0.44 19.66 -1.45
N LEU A 171 1.31 18.75 -1.03
CA LEU A 171 0.91 17.42 -0.60
C LEU A 171 0.02 17.43 0.66
N SER A 172 -0.03 18.53 1.44
CA SER A 172 -0.94 18.66 2.59
C SER A 172 -2.41 18.61 2.16
N LYS A 173 -2.71 18.90 0.89
CA LYS A 173 -4.05 18.84 0.30
C LYS A 173 -4.51 17.43 -0.07
N THR A 174 -3.65 16.43 0.02
CA THR A 174 -3.97 15.04 -0.37
C THR A 174 -5.24 14.52 0.31
N GLU A 175 -5.44 14.79 1.59
CA GLU A 175 -6.59 14.29 2.35
C GLU A 175 -7.85 15.18 2.24
N THR A 176 -7.82 16.27 1.44
CA THR A 176 -8.95 17.22 1.33
C THR A 176 -10.05 16.75 0.38
N ASN A 177 -9.84 15.66 -0.36
CA ASN A 177 -10.80 15.13 -1.32
C ASN A 177 -10.84 13.58 -1.32
N ALA A 178 -11.90 13.04 -1.90
CA ALA A 178 -12.20 11.61 -1.85
C ALA A 178 -11.21 10.75 -2.64
N VAL A 179 -10.55 11.29 -3.67
CA VAL A 179 -9.57 10.54 -4.49
C VAL A 179 -8.14 10.64 -3.95
N ARG A 180 -7.89 11.47 -2.95
CA ARG A 180 -6.55 11.74 -2.38
C ARG A 180 -5.54 12.24 -3.42
N CYS A 181 -5.96 13.22 -4.19
CA CYS A 181 -5.13 13.91 -5.17
C CYS A 181 -4.83 15.35 -4.67
N PRO A 182 -3.57 15.81 -4.66
CA PRO A 182 -3.22 17.15 -4.16
C PRO A 182 -3.65 18.28 -5.09
N ASP A 183 -3.92 18.00 -6.37
CA ASP A 183 -4.45 18.96 -7.34
C ASP A 183 -5.99 18.94 -7.31
N THR A 184 -6.59 20.06 -6.94
CA THR A 184 -8.05 20.15 -6.72
C THR A 184 -8.86 19.98 -8.02
N GLU A 185 -8.36 20.50 -9.15
CA GLU A 185 -9.04 20.39 -10.43
C GLU A 185 -8.99 18.95 -10.96
N LYS A 186 -7.80 18.36 -10.95
CA LYS A 186 -7.63 16.95 -11.32
C LYS A 186 -8.39 16.02 -10.38
N ALA A 187 -8.44 16.31 -9.08
CA ALA A 187 -9.22 15.56 -8.13
C ALA A 187 -10.70 15.51 -8.49
N ALA A 188 -11.29 16.65 -8.88
CA ALA A 188 -12.69 16.70 -9.32
C ALA A 188 -12.92 15.88 -10.59
N GLN A 189 -12.03 15.97 -11.59
CA GLN A 189 -12.10 15.18 -12.82
C GLN A 189 -11.99 13.68 -12.53
N MET A 190 -11.05 13.28 -11.66
CA MET A 190 -10.86 11.88 -11.25
C MET A 190 -12.09 11.33 -10.50
N GLU A 191 -12.68 12.12 -9.60
CA GLU A 191 -13.88 11.71 -8.86
C GLU A 191 -15.07 11.52 -9.80
N GLU A 192 -15.28 12.41 -10.77
CA GLU A 192 -16.33 12.28 -11.78
C GLU A 192 -16.14 11.03 -12.65
N LEU A 193 -14.91 10.77 -13.08
CA LEU A 193 -14.58 9.56 -13.84
C LEU A 193 -14.90 8.28 -13.03
N VAL A 194 -14.52 8.22 -11.76
CA VAL A 194 -14.81 7.05 -10.91
C VAL A 194 -16.32 6.87 -10.71
N LYS A 195 -17.08 7.95 -10.53
CA LYS A 195 -18.56 7.90 -10.44
C LYS A 195 -19.19 7.35 -11.72
N LYS A 196 -18.70 7.78 -12.88
CA LYS A 196 -19.14 7.30 -14.19
C LYS A 196 -18.89 5.80 -14.35
N VAL A 197 -17.64 5.36 -14.13
CA VAL A 197 -17.24 3.94 -14.23
C VAL A 197 -18.04 3.08 -13.25
N LYS A 198 -18.28 3.57 -12.01
CA LYS A 198 -19.14 2.90 -11.03
C LYS A 198 -20.57 2.72 -11.52
N ALA A 199 -21.14 3.74 -12.16
CA ALA A 199 -22.51 3.67 -12.72
C ALA A 199 -22.62 2.66 -13.87
N GLU A 200 -21.54 2.44 -14.61
CA GLU A 200 -21.42 1.44 -15.67
C GLU A 200 -21.23 0.00 -15.12
N GLY A 201 -21.08 -0.16 -13.79
CA GLY A 201 -20.81 -1.45 -13.15
C GLY A 201 -19.38 -1.96 -13.35
N ASP A 202 -18.46 -1.09 -13.74
CA ASP A 202 -17.07 -1.39 -14.06
C ASP A 202 -16.10 -0.80 -13.00
N THR A 203 -14.80 -0.95 -13.23
CA THR A 203 -13.73 -0.52 -12.33
C THR A 203 -12.60 0.14 -13.11
N ILE A 204 -11.82 0.98 -12.42
CA ILE A 204 -10.69 1.70 -13.03
C ILE A 204 -9.46 1.65 -12.11
N GLY A 205 -8.29 1.57 -12.71
CA GLY A 205 -7.00 1.60 -12.04
C GLY A 205 -6.34 2.98 -12.12
N GLY A 206 -5.08 3.04 -11.70
CA GLY A 206 -4.28 4.26 -11.77
C GLY A 206 -2.93 4.13 -11.08
N VAL A 207 -2.35 5.25 -10.68
CA VAL A 207 -1.01 5.34 -10.11
C VAL A 207 -1.04 6.12 -8.80
N ILE A 208 -0.29 5.64 -7.82
CA ILE A 208 0.02 6.33 -6.57
C ILE A 208 1.49 6.74 -6.61
N THR A 209 1.78 8.01 -6.33
CA THR A 209 3.12 8.52 -6.09
C THR A 209 3.36 8.61 -4.59
N CYS A 210 4.54 8.19 -4.14
CA CYS A 210 4.98 8.27 -2.75
C CYS A 210 6.28 9.05 -2.67
N VAL A 211 6.37 9.95 -1.68
CA VAL A 211 7.54 10.77 -1.39
C VAL A 211 7.96 10.54 0.06
N ILE A 212 9.24 10.23 0.27
CA ILE A 212 9.87 10.05 1.59
C ILE A 212 10.89 11.15 1.78
N LYS A 213 10.70 11.97 2.80
CA LYS A 213 11.59 13.11 3.13
C LYS A 213 12.36 12.84 4.42
N GLY A 214 13.56 13.42 4.50
CA GLY A 214 14.42 13.31 5.68
C GLY A 214 15.10 11.94 5.83
N CYS A 215 15.09 11.10 4.80
CA CYS A 215 15.79 9.83 4.80
C CYS A 215 17.30 10.07 4.81
N PRO A 216 18.08 9.54 5.79
CA PRO A 216 19.52 9.75 5.82
C PRO A 216 20.22 9.01 4.69
N THR A 217 21.43 9.46 4.35
CA THR A 217 22.33 8.70 3.45
C THR A 217 22.74 7.40 4.13
N GLY A 218 22.80 6.30 3.35
CA GLY A 218 23.37 5.03 3.79
C GLY A 218 22.41 3.87 3.99
N LEU A 219 21.10 4.05 3.75
CA LEU A 219 20.14 2.95 3.88
C LEU A 219 20.13 2.08 2.62
N GLY A 220 20.22 0.78 2.79
CA GLY A 220 20.29 -0.19 1.69
C GLY A 220 21.70 -0.69 1.43
N GLU A 221 21.81 -1.62 0.48
CA GLU A 221 23.03 -2.34 0.16
C GLU A 221 23.41 -2.19 -1.32
N PRO A 222 24.70 -2.33 -1.69
CA PRO A 222 25.14 -2.11 -3.07
C PRO A 222 24.81 -3.26 -4.04
N GLU A 223 24.54 -4.47 -3.55
CA GLU A 223 24.22 -5.63 -4.38
C GLU A 223 22.85 -6.22 -4.03
N PHE A 224 22.78 -7.12 -3.10
CA PHE A 224 21.51 -7.67 -2.60
C PHE A 224 21.01 -6.81 -1.42
N GLY A 225 19.68 -6.65 -1.30
CA GLY A 225 19.11 -5.74 -0.30
C GLY A 225 19.16 -4.26 -0.69
N LYS A 226 19.30 -3.95 -1.99
CA LYS A 226 19.16 -2.59 -2.51
C LYS A 226 17.87 -1.96 -2.04
N LEU A 227 17.92 -0.71 -1.55
CA LEU A 227 16.75 -0.05 -0.99
C LEU A 227 15.59 0.04 -1.99
N HIS A 228 15.85 0.38 -3.25
CA HIS A 228 14.81 0.41 -4.28
C HIS A 228 14.23 -0.98 -4.59
N ALA A 229 15.04 -2.05 -4.49
CA ALA A 229 14.55 -3.41 -4.66
C ALA A 229 13.66 -3.84 -3.49
N ALA A 230 14.03 -3.47 -2.25
CA ALA A 230 13.22 -3.71 -1.07
C ALA A 230 11.89 -2.94 -1.12
N LEU A 231 11.92 -1.65 -1.50
CA LEU A 231 10.72 -0.84 -1.75
C LEU A 231 9.86 -1.46 -2.85
N GLY A 232 10.46 -1.86 -3.98
CA GLY A 232 9.75 -2.52 -5.08
C GLY A 232 9.08 -3.81 -4.64
N ALA A 233 9.78 -4.67 -3.91
CA ALA A 233 9.22 -5.91 -3.36
C ALA A 233 8.06 -5.64 -2.39
N ALA A 234 8.19 -4.62 -1.53
CA ALA A 234 7.15 -4.19 -0.62
C ALA A 234 5.89 -3.73 -1.38
N MET A 235 6.05 -2.86 -2.39
CA MET A 235 4.95 -2.33 -3.20
C MET A 235 4.28 -3.42 -4.06
N LEU A 236 5.06 -4.26 -4.75
CA LEU A 236 4.54 -5.36 -5.56
C LEU A 236 3.83 -6.44 -4.73
N SER A 237 4.04 -6.48 -3.41
CA SER A 237 3.29 -7.34 -2.49
C SER A 237 1.89 -6.83 -2.17
N ILE A 238 1.55 -5.58 -2.53
CA ILE A 238 0.21 -5.01 -2.31
C ILE A 238 -0.76 -5.56 -3.35
N ASN A 239 -1.98 -5.87 -2.92
CA ASN A 239 -3.02 -6.36 -3.81
C ASN A 239 -3.28 -5.38 -4.97
N ALA A 240 -3.48 -5.89 -6.17
CA ALA A 240 -3.73 -5.17 -7.42
C ALA A 240 -2.53 -4.39 -7.99
N VAL A 241 -1.39 -4.32 -7.34
CA VAL A 241 -0.19 -3.70 -7.90
C VAL A 241 0.32 -4.48 -9.11
N LYS A 242 0.72 -3.74 -10.15
CA LYS A 242 1.24 -4.25 -11.42
C LYS A 242 2.57 -3.66 -11.84
N GLY A 243 2.96 -2.53 -11.25
CA GLY A 243 4.21 -1.86 -11.59
C GLY A 243 4.75 -1.04 -10.44
N PHE A 244 6.06 -0.87 -10.45
CA PHE A 244 6.82 -0.02 -9.54
C PHE A 244 7.94 0.64 -10.35
N GLU A 245 8.11 1.94 -10.18
CA GLU A 245 9.28 2.68 -10.68
C GLU A 245 9.69 3.73 -9.65
N TYR A 246 10.97 4.07 -9.60
CA TYR A 246 11.51 5.10 -8.71
C TYR A 246 12.38 6.09 -9.48
N GLY A 247 12.50 7.32 -8.97
CA GLY A 247 13.14 8.39 -9.71
C GLY A 247 12.47 8.64 -11.06
N GLU A 248 13.23 8.89 -12.09
CA GLU A 248 12.73 9.07 -13.46
C GLU A 248 12.12 7.77 -14.04
N GLY A 249 12.52 6.60 -13.53
CA GLY A 249 11.96 5.32 -13.94
C GLY A 249 12.03 5.10 -15.44
N PHE A 250 10.90 4.73 -16.07
CA PHE A 250 10.84 4.44 -17.50
C PHE A 250 11.03 5.68 -18.40
N GLU A 251 10.77 6.89 -17.92
CA GLU A 251 11.02 8.10 -18.73
C GLU A 251 12.49 8.39 -18.89
N GLY A 252 13.29 8.15 -17.85
CA GLY A 252 14.74 8.39 -17.88
C GLY A 252 15.49 7.60 -18.95
N VAL A 253 14.91 6.50 -19.50
CA VAL A 253 15.56 5.68 -20.51
C VAL A 253 15.74 6.40 -21.87
N THR A 254 14.99 7.48 -22.11
CA THR A 254 15.08 8.27 -23.34
C THR A 254 16.14 9.38 -23.26
N ALA A 255 16.60 9.71 -22.06
CA ALA A 255 17.59 10.76 -21.83
C ALA A 255 19.02 10.23 -21.95
N ARG A 256 19.95 11.13 -22.24
CA ARG A 256 21.38 10.81 -22.24
C ARG A 256 21.94 10.84 -20.83
N GLY A 257 23.04 10.13 -20.58
CA GLY A 257 23.69 10.12 -19.28
C GLY A 257 24.07 11.52 -18.77
N SER A 258 24.48 12.42 -19.66
CA SER A 258 24.79 13.82 -19.31
C SER A 258 23.55 14.62 -18.85
N GLU A 259 22.35 14.19 -19.21
CA GLU A 259 21.08 14.81 -18.82
C GLU A 259 20.54 14.17 -17.53
N GLN A 260 20.81 12.88 -17.32
CA GLN A 260 20.34 12.10 -16.16
C GLN A 260 21.25 12.19 -14.94
N ASN A 261 22.51 12.58 -15.09
CA ASN A 261 23.46 12.63 -13.99
C ASN A 261 23.07 13.72 -12.98
N ASP A 262 22.81 13.33 -11.75
CA ASP A 262 22.61 14.23 -10.61
C ASP A 262 23.96 14.82 -10.18
N ILE A 263 24.26 16.05 -10.65
CA ILE A 263 25.55 16.72 -10.40
C ILE A 263 25.65 17.09 -8.93
N PHE A 264 26.76 16.73 -8.29
CA PHE A 264 27.02 17.09 -6.90
C PHE A 264 27.20 18.60 -6.70
N VAL A 265 26.57 19.11 -5.67
CA VAL A 265 26.76 20.47 -5.14
C VAL A 265 27.21 20.40 -3.68
N PRO A 266 28.12 21.31 -3.25
CA PRO A 266 28.60 21.30 -1.88
C PRO A 266 27.47 21.41 -0.83
N PRO A 267 27.61 20.75 0.36
CA PRO A 267 28.75 19.89 0.72
C PRO A 267 28.65 18.46 0.15
N TYR A 268 27.45 17.90 -0.11
CA TYR A 268 27.22 16.54 -0.63
C TYR A 268 25.80 16.36 -1.18
N ASN A 269 25.13 17.44 -1.53
CA ASN A 269 23.82 17.39 -2.19
C ASN A 269 23.94 17.20 -3.68
N THR A 270 22.83 17.03 -4.37
CA THR A 270 22.77 17.02 -5.84
C THR A 270 21.89 18.15 -6.34
N ALA A 271 22.21 18.69 -7.53
CA ALA A 271 21.46 19.77 -8.16
C ALA A 271 20.08 19.30 -8.68
N THR A 272 19.98 18.03 -9.03
CA THR A 272 18.78 17.34 -9.48
C THR A 272 18.60 16.07 -8.67
N ASN A 273 17.47 15.37 -8.84
CA ASN A 273 17.20 14.11 -8.15
C ASN A 273 16.56 13.08 -9.09
N HIS A 274 17.12 12.93 -10.29
CA HIS A 274 16.66 11.94 -11.28
C HIS A 274 16.77 10.50 -10.74
N SER A 275 17.79 10.25 -9.88
CA SER A 275 18.01 8.96 -9.21
C SER A 275 16.92 8.62 -8.19
N GLY A 276 16.02 9.55 -7.84
CA GLY A 276 14.96 9.32 -6.86
C GLY A 276 15.46 9.03 -5.45
N GLY A 277 16.53 9.71 -5.01
CA GLY A 277 17.08 9.59 -3.65
C GLY A 277 17.91 8.33 -3.39
N ILE A 278 18.15 7.49 -4.41
CA ILE A 278 18.83 6.19 -4.24
C ILE A 278 19.88 6.02 -5.35
N GLN A 279 21.15 5.91 -4.97
CA GLN A 279 22.27 5.68 -5.87
C GLN A 279 23.00 4.39 -5.49
N GLY A 280 23.26 3.52 -6.47
CA GLY A 280 23.90 2.23 -6.23
C GLY A 280 23.15 1.27 -5.31
N GLY A 281 21.85 1.52 -5.04
CA GLY A 281 21.03 0.76 -4.10
C GLY A 281 20.96 1.34 -2.69
N ILE A 282 21.64 2.46 -2.46
CA ILE A 282 21.81 3.09 -1.13
C ILE A 282 21.18 4.50 -1.18
N SER A 283 20.48 4.91 -0.14
CA SER A 283 19.92 6.26 -0.04
C SER A 283 21.03 7.31 -0.02
N ASN A 284 20.82 8.44 -0.71
CA ASN A 284 21.82 9.51 -0.86
C ASN A 284 21.51 10.78 -0.05
N GLY A 285 20.44 10.78 0.75
CA GLY A 285 20.00 11.92 1.56
C GLY A 285 19.01 12.86 0.90
N GLN A 286 18.75 12.69 -0.40
CA GLN A 286 17.69 13.39 -1.11
C GLN A 286 16.33 12.74 -0.83
N ASP A 287 15.25 13.41 -1.21
CA ASP A 287 13.91 12.82 -1.16
C ASP A 287 13.86 11.53 -1.99
N ILE A 288 13.31 10.47 -1.41
CA ILE A 288 13.05 9.24 -2.14
C ILE A 288 11.64 9.33 -2.71
N TYR A 289 11.49 9.21 -4.04
CA TYR A 289 10.18 9.18 -4.66
C TYR A 289 10.03 8.02 -5.64
N PHE A 290 8.82 7.48 -5.66
CA PHE A 290 8.49 6.33 -6.50
C PHE A 290 7.01 6.32 -6.86
N ARG A 291 6.65 5.54 -7.88
CA ARG A 291 5.29 5.37 -8.39
C ARG A 291 4.88 3.92 -8.38
N VAL A 292 3.61 3.67 -8.07
CA VAL A 292 3.03 2.32 -7.95
C VAL A 292 1.77 2.25 -8.81
N ALA A 293 1.78 1.39 -9.81
CA ALA A 293 0.66 1.20 -10.72
C ALA A 293 -0.30 0.11 -10.21
N PHE A 294 -1.58 0.44 -10.15
CA PHE A 294 -2.66 -0.45 -9.73
C PHE A 294 -3.58 -0.79 -10.89
N LYS A 295 -3.83 -2.08 -11.11
CA LYS A 295 -4.84 -2.50 -12.09
C LYS A 295 -6.26 -2.19 -11.59
N PRO A 296 -7.26 -2.14 -12.49
CA PRO A 296 -8.67 -2.16 -12.12
C PRO A 296 -9.01 -3.35 -11.22
N VAL A 297 -10.02 -3.22 -10.37
CA VAL A 297 -10.52 -4.31 -9.53
C VAL A 297 -11.10 -5.42 -10.42
N ALA A 298 -10.73 -6.66 -10.15
CA ALA A 298 -11.14 -7.80 -10.97
C ALA A 298 -12.64 -8.14 -10.89
N THR A 299 -13.30 -7.77 -9.80
CA THR A 299 -14.72 -8.06 -9.58
C THR A 299 -15.55 -6.89 -10.08
N ILE A 300 -16.25 -7.08 -11.22
CA ILE A 300 -17.14 -6.11 -11.84
C ILE A 300 -18.59 -6.61 -11.79
N LEU A 301 -19.55 -5.70 -11.97
CA LEU A 301 -20.98 -6.02 -11.86
C LEU A 301 -21.61 -6.43 -13.20
N THR A 302 -20.86 -6.33 -14.29
CA THR A 302 -21.26 -6.81 -15.62
C THR A 302 -20.94 -8.30 -15.76
N GLU A 303 -21.71 -8.99 -16.62
CA GLU A 303 -21.49 -10.41 -16.90
C GLU A 303 -20.14 -10.64 -17.59
N GLN A 304 -19.41 -11.64 -17.11
CA GLN A 304 -18.11 -12.06 -17.64
C GLN A 304 -18.09 -13.55 -17.96
N ALA A 305 -17.46 -13.91 -19.07
CA ALA A 305 -17.15 -15.31 -19.38
C ALA A 305 -16.09 -15.84 -18.39
N THR A 306 -16.29 -17.07 -17.92
CA THR A 306 -15.38 -17.74 -16.99
C THR A 306 -15.48 -19.26 -17.14
N VAL A 307 -14.87 -20.00 -16.20
CA VAL A 307 -14.98 -21.46 -16.09
C VAL A 307 -15.38 -21.88 -14.68
N ASP A 308 -16.01 -23.03 -14.58
CA ASP A 308 -16.29 -23.69 -13.31
C ASP A 308 -15.05 -24.45 -12.75
N LEU A 309 -15.21 -25.15 -11.63
CA LEU A 309 -14.13 -25.93 -11.00
C LEU A 309 -13.64 -27.08 -11.87
N GLU A 310 -14.48 -27.60 -12.75
CA GLU A 310 -14.20 -28.68 -13.70
C GLU A 310 -13.60 -28.18 -15.02
N GLY A 311 -13.54 -26.84 -15.21
CA GLY A 311 -13.00 -26.19 -16.41
C GLY A 311 -14.02 -26.01 -17.54
N ASN A 312 -15.33 -26.21 -17.31
CA ASN A 312 -16.36 -26.00 -18.30
C ASN A 312 -16.66 -24.50 -18.45
N PRO A 313 -16.90 -24.03 -19.70
CA PRO A 313 -17.29 -22.65 -19.94
C PRO A 313 -18.61 -22.27 -19.25
N THR A 314 -18.62 -21.10 -18.63
CA THR A 314 -19.81 -20.54 -17.97
C THR A 314 -19.71 -19.01 -17.91
N THR A 315 -20.70 -18.35 -17.33
CA THR A 315 -20.68 -16.92 -17.09
C THR A 315 -20.82 -16.60 -15.62
N LEU A 316 -20.32 -15.45 -15.22
CA LEU A 316 -20.40 -14.92 -13.86
C LEU A 316 -20.83 -13.46 -13.89
N THR A 317 -21.90 -13.14 -13.18
CA THR A 317 -22.23 -11.77 -12.78
C THR A 317 -21.97 -11.66 -11.30
N ALA A 318 -20.93 -10.91 -10.93
CA ALA A 318 -20.59 -10.75 -9.52
C ALA A 318 -21.65 -9.93 -8.79
N LYS A 319 -21.96 -10.36 -7.56
CA LYS A 319 -22.79 -9.62 -6.61
C LYS A 319 -21.90 -9.11 -5.49
N GLY A 320 -22.37 -8.14 -4.75
CA GLY A 320 -21.67 -7.64 -3.57
C GLY A 320 -21.12 -6.21 -3.73
N ARG A 321 -20.35 -5.78 -2.73
CA ARG A 321 -19.92 -4.39 -2.54
C ARG A 321 -18.42 -4.28 -2.82
N HIS A 322 -18.07 -3.86 -4.05
CA HIS A 322 -16.68 -3.72 -4.49
C HIS A 322 -16.31 -2.26 -4.68
N ASP A 323 -15.02 -1.96 -4.58
CA ASP A 323 -14.50 -0.62 -4.87
C ASP A 323 -14.46 -0.42 -6.40
N PRO A 324 -15.02 0.67 -6.95
CA PRO A 324 -14.85 1.00 -8.37
C PRO A 324 -13.40 1.43 -8.68
N CYS A 325 -12.69 1.95 -7.68
CA CYS A 325 -11.28 2.31 -7.75
C CYS A 325 -10.62 2.07 -6.38
N VAL A 326 -9.50 1.34 -6.35
CA VAL A 326 -8.82 1.01 -5.09
C VAL A 326 -7.91 2.13 -4.58
N LEU A 327 -7.53 3.10 -5.43
CA LEU A 327 -6.45 4.04 -5.15
C LEU A 327 -6.65 4.84 -3.86
N PRO A 328 -7.84 5.40 -3.57
CA PRO A 328 -8.04 6.16 -2.34
C PRO A 328 -7.71 5.36 -1.08
N ARG A 329 -8.02 4.07 -1.10
CA ARG A 329 -7.73 3.16 0.02
C ARG A 329 -6.30 2.61 0.00
N ALA A 330 -5.66 2.59 -1.17
CA ALA A 330 -4.30 2.10 -1.34
C ALA A 330 -3.23 3.13 -0.93
N VAL A 331 -3.52 4.42 -0.97
CA VAL A 331 -2.60 5.48 -0.52
C VAL A 331 -1.99 5.20 0.86
N PRO A 332 -2.76 5.01 1.95
CA PRO A 332 -2.18 4.69 3.26
C PRO A 332 -1.48 3.33 3.31
N ILE A 333 -1.81 2.39 2.43
CA ILE A 333 -1.12 1.09 2.37
C ILE A 333 0.27 1.24 1.76
N VAL A 334 0.40 2.07 0.71
CA VAL A 334 1.70 2.40 0.09
C VAL A 334 2.60 3.08 1.12
N GLU A 335 2.08 4.09 1.85
CA GLU A 335 2.82 4.74 2.93
C GLU A 335 3.23 3.77 4.03
N ALA A 336 2.34 2.87 4.44
CA ALA A 336 2.60 1.88 5.47
C ALA A 336 3.75 0.92 5.08
N MET A 337 3.71 0.41 3.86
CA MET A 337 4.76 -0.48 3.36
C MET A 337 6.10 0.25 3.19
N ALA A 338 6.08 1.50 2.73
CA ALA A 338 7.27 2.36 2.68
C ALA A 338 7.86 2.59 4.08
N ALA A 339 7.01 2.92 5.07
CA ALA A 339 7.45 3.18 6.44
C ALA A 339 8.13 1.95 7.07
N MET A 340 7.52 0.78 6.93
CA MET A 340 8.12 -0.45 7.44
C MET A 340 9.46 -0.77 6.76
N THR A 341 9.56 -0.56 5.44
CA THR A 341 10.80 -0.79 4.69
C THR A 341 11.90 0.18 5.14
N ILE A 342 11.60 1.47 5.26
CA ILE A 342 12.59 2.47 5.66
C ILE A 342 13.05 2.24 7.11
N LEU A 343 12.14 1.94 8.03
CA LEU A 343 12.52 1.65 9.42
C LEU A 343 13.38 0.39 9.52
N ASP A 344 13.04 -0.68 8.80
CA ASP A 344 13.82 -1.92 8.77
C ASP A 344 15.25 -1.67 8.26
N HIS A 345 15.39 -0.96 7.12
CA HIS A 345 16.70 -0.59 6.59
C HIS A 345 17.46 0.41 7.47
N PHE A 346 16.77 1.31 8.16
CA PHE A 346 17.41 2.19 9.14
C PHE A 346 18.03 1.40 10.29
N MET A 347 17.29 0.39 10.79
CA MET A 347 17.79 -0.46 11.87
C MET A 347 18.95 -1.37 11.41
N LEU A 348 18.85 -1.94 10.19
CA LEU A 348 19.92 -2.72 9.59
C LEU A 348 21.21 -1.89 9.46
N ASN A 349 21.10 -0.63 9.03
CA ASN A 349 22.24 0.27 8.86
C ASN A 349 23.00 0.59 10.18
N LYS A 350 22.36 0.40 11.34
CA LYS A 350 23.03 0.61 12.65
C LYS A 350 24.22 -0.33 12.87
N SER A 351 24.27 -1.45 12.16
CA SER A 351 25.39 -2.40 12.24
C SER A 351 26.46 -2.20 11.17
N ALA A 352 26.28 -1.24 10.24
CA ALA A 352 27.21 -1.02 9.13
C ALA A 352 28.53 -0.38 9.55
N LYS A 353 28.58 0.29 10.68
CA LYS A 353 29.78 0.91 11.26
C LYS A 353 29.80 0.68 12.77
N LEU A 354 31.01 0.45 13.29
CA LEU A 354 31.30 0.39 14.74
C LEU A 354 31.45 1.79 15.32
#